data_e75fd0633eeb113b24d8fbb44f2dfd82
#
_entry.id   e75fd0633eeb113b24d8fbb44f2dfd82
#
_cell.length_a   1.000
_cell.length_b   1.000
_cell.length_c   1.000
_cell.angle_alpha   90.00
_cell.angle_beta   90.00
_cell.angle_gamma   90.00
#
_symmetry.space_group_name_H-M   'P 1'
#
loop_
_entity.id
_entity.type
_entity.pdbx_description
1 polymer ?
#
loop_
_entity_poly.entity_id
_entity_poly.type
_entity_poly.pdbx_seq_one_letter_code
_entity_poly.pdbx_strand_id
1 'polypeptide(L)'
;MTSFEDAPRNPEYSLNTTTGNRSPRQPAGSTRVILPEYPFGAGGKPNSGENYREALARIVVTDPQFARASVNYIWKQFFTRGIVEPANLFDPGRMDPNNPPPAPWTIQPTNPDLLNALAADFQKSGFSFRDLMRKICNSEAYQLSSSYSGNWQPQYETYFARHLVRRLWAEEVVDGIAQVSNSPMRYPYNVSTLTMPGAPATAATVNWAMQLPQTRTLPGGAMAQFLDSFLRGNRVDADRKSEGSIPQVLNLLNDSFVMDRTRSALNGSVPTLTRQLLNNYTANDNAGLVRELFLTVLNRPPTPDESITANGLLGGAVTPLIRQQRLEDLVWSLYNKVDFVFNY
;
A
#
# COMPACT_ATOMS: atom_id res chain seq x y z
N MET A 1 16.42 10.50 19.06
CA MET A 1 16.54 9.06 18.74
C MET A 1 16.37 8.31 20.03
N THR A 2 15.34 7.50 20.14
CA THR A 2 15.20 6.55 21.27
C THR A 2 16.20 5.44 21.04
N SER A 3 17.15 5.29 21.95
CA SER A 3 18.07 4.14 21.94
C SER A 3 17.25 2.89 22.25
N PHE A 4 17.47 1.84 21.47
CA PHE A 4 16.94 0.51 21.80
C PHE A 4 17.89 -0.10 22.84
N GLU A 5 17.37 -0.42 24.00
CA GLU A 5 18.13 -1.17 25.01
C GLU A 5 17.93 -2.67 24.76
N ASP A 6 19.02 -3.41 24.88
CA ASP A 6 18.93 -4.88 24.95
C ASP A 6 18.21 -5.27 26.22
N ALA A 7 17.33 -6.26 26.13
CA ALA A 7 16.79 -6.89 27.31
C ALA A 7 17.95 -7.40 28.19
N PRO A 8 17.84 -7.32 29.54
CA PRO A 8 18.85 -7.89 30.42
C PRO A 8 19.10 -9.33 30.01
N ARG A 9 20.37 -9.72 29.98
CA ARG A 9 20.80 -11.04 29.52
C ARG A 9 20.01 -12.13 30.23
N ASN A 10 19.15 -12.78 29.47
CA ASN A 10 18.26 -13.82 29.95
C ASN A 10 18.91 -15.19 29.71
N PRO A 11 18.62 -16.23 30.53
CA PRO A 11 19.03 -17.62 30.29
C PRO A 11 18.82 -18.15 28.86
N GLU A 12 18.00 -17.48 28.08
CA GLU A 12 17.76 -17.77 26.65
C GLU A 12 19.05 -17.85 25.79
N TYR A 13 20.08 -17.10 26.17
CA TYR A 13 21.38 -17.12 25.48
C TYR A 13 22.29 -18.22 25.93
N SER A 14 21.86 -19.05 26.85
CA SER A 14 22.66 -20.14 27.40
C SER A 14 22.17 -21.51 26.93
N LEU A 15 23.09 -22.38 26.60
CA LEU A 15 22.75 -23.77 26.35
C LEU A 15 22.10 -24.40 27.58
N ASN A 16 21.01 -25.13 27.41
CA ASN A 16 20.50 -26.00 28.47
C ASN A 16 21.44 -27.19 28.66
N THR A 17 22.17 -27.16 29.74
CA THR A 17 23.08 -28.24 30.12
C THR A 17 22.51 -29.14 31.22
N THR A 18 21.27 -28.86 31.66
CA THR A 18 20.58 -29.63 32.69
C THR A 18 19.46 -30.48 32.09
N THR A 19 19.02 -31.50 32.81
CA THR A 19 17.85 -32.30 32.44
C THR A 19 16.56 -31.50 32.61
N GLY A 20 15.61 -31.70 31.72
CA GLY A 20 14.28 -31.04 31.70
C GLY A 20 13.48 -31.56 30.52
N ASN A 21 12.57 -30.75 29.98
CA ASN A 21 11.74 -31.14 28.83
C ASN A 21 12.52 -31.36 27.52
N ARG A 22 13.80 -31.03 27.52
CA ARG A 22 14.72 -31.24 26.39
C ARG A 22 16.00 -31.87 26.87
N SER A 23 16.58 -32.73 26.05
CA SER A 23 17.89 -33.32 26.33
C SER A 23 18.94 -32.24 26.56
N PRO A 24 19.79 -32.38 27.58
CA PRO A 24 20.88 -31.45 27.84
C PRO A 24 21.83 -31.41 26.64
N ARG A 25 22.35 -30.24 26.32
CA ARG A 25 23.32 -30.02 25.26
C ARG A 25 24.68 -29.75 25.85
N GLN A 26 25.72 -30.36 25.30
CA GLN A 26 27.08 -30.03 25.66
C GLN A 26 27.50 -28.73 24.97
N PRO A 27 28.13 -27.78 25.68
CA PRO A 27 28.66 -26.58 25.06
C PRO A 27 29.87 -26.92 24.17
N ALA A 28 29.98 -26.22 23.05
CA ALA A 28 31.18 -26.23 22.24
C ALA A 28 32.25 -25.36 22.92
N GLY A 29 33.21 -25.97 23.60
CA GLY A 29 34.24 -25.27 24.38
C GLY A 29 33.87 -25.09 25.86
N SER A 30 34.45 -24.09 26.51
CA SER A 30 34.33 -23.86 27.95
C SER A 30 33.16 -23.02 28.39
N THR A 31 32.39 -22.47 27.43
CA THR A 31 31.29 -21.53 27.72
C THR A 31 29.92 -22.09 27.36
N ARG A 32 28.95 -21.89 28.26
CA ARG A 32 27.52 -22.18 28.02
C ARG A 32 26.84 -21.10 27.22
N VAL A 33 27.44 -19.92 27.09
CA VAL A 33 26.84 -18.76 26.46
C VAL A 33 27.04 -18.86 24.96
N ILE A 34 25.92 -18.75 24.21
CA ILE A 34 25.93 -18.67 22.78
C ILE A 34 25.85 -17.17 22.44
N LEU A 35 26.85 -16.66 21.75
CA LEU A 35 26.84 -15.30 21.25
C LEU A 35 26.03 -15.24 19.95
N PRO A 36 25.30 -14.13 19.74
CA PRO A 36 24.57 -13.94 18.49
C PRO A 36 25.53 -13.83 17.30
N GLU A 37 25.17 -14.50 16.22
CA GLU A 37 25.88 -14.44 14.95
C GLU A 37 24.87 -14.43 13.82
N TYR A 38 25.09 -13.56 12.82
CA TYR A 38 24.23 -13.49 11.64
C TYR A 38 24.47 -14.73 10.77
N PRO A 39 23.40 -15.49 10.43
CA PRO A 39 23.55 -16.80 9.80
C PRO A 39 23.96 -16.76 8.33
N PHE A 40 23.96 -15.57 7.70
CA PHE A 40 24.24 -15.40 6.28
C PHE A 40 25.51 -14.57 6.06
N GLY A 41 26.17 -14.80 4.92
CA GLY A 41 27.38 -14.07 4.54
C GLY A 41 28.61 -14.43 5.39
N ALA A 42 29.52 -13.50 5.55
CA ALA A 42 30.82 -13.69 6.22
C ALA A 42 30.75 -13.64 7.77
N GLY A 43 29.65 -14.09 8.37
CA GLY A 43 29.53 -14.21 9.82
C GLY A 43 29.58 -12.88 10.56
N GLY A 44 28.55 -12.07 10.40
CA GLY A 44 28.44 -10.81 11.12
C GLY A 44 28.22 -11.04 12.61
N LYS A 45 29.11 -10.48 13.44
CA LYS A 45 29.03 -10.53 14.90
C LYS A 45 28.93 -9.14 15.50
N PRO A 46 28.33 -9.01 16.69
CA PRO A 46 28.41 -7.78 17.44
C PRO A 46 29.88 -7.42 17.76
N ASN A 47 30.17 -6.13 17.68
CA ASN A 47 31.46 -5.63 18.20
C ASN A 47 31.48 -5.70 19.72
N SER A 48 32.68 -5.60 20.31
CA SER A 48 32.81 -5.59 21.76
C SER A 48 32.05 -4.40 22.38
N GLY A 49 31.08 -4.68 23.26
CA GLY A 49 30.27 -3.67 23.92
C GLY A 49 29.12 -3.09 23.06
N GLU A 50 28.95 -3.53 21.80
CA GLU A 50 27.87 -3.10 20.94
C GLU A 50 26.52 -3.70 21.39
N ASN A 51 25.47 -2.90 21.34
CA ASN A 51 24.10 -3.37 21.54
C ASN A 51 23.74 -4.36 20.44
N TYR A 52 23.14 -5.51 20.79
CA TYR A 52 22.86 -6.59 19.83
C TYR A 52 21.85 -6.20 18.75
N ARG A 53 20.91 -5.32 19.06
CA ARG A 53 19.94 -4.84 18.05
C ARG A 53 20.59 -3.84 17.08
N GLU A 54 21.50 -3.02 17.57
CA GLU A 54 22.30 -2.11 16.73
C GLU A 54 23.24 -2.89 15.82
N ALA A 55 23.89 -3.91 16.37
CA ALA A 55 24.72 -4.85 15.61
C ALA A 55 23.91 -5.54 14.49
N LEU A 56 22.72 -6.06 14.82
CA LEU A 56 21.84 -6.69 13.85
C LEU A 56 21.44 -5.70 12.75
N ALA A 57 21.03 -4.49 13.12
CA ALA A 57 20.64 -3.46 12.15
C ALA A 57 21.81 -3.13 11.22
N ARG A 58 23.02 -2.92 11.76
CA ARG A 58 24.24 -2.66 10.99
C ARG A 58 24.57 -3.78 10.01
N ILE A 59 24.45 -5.03 10.46
CA ILE A 59 24.78 -6.20 9.64
C ILE A 59 23.74 -6.41 8.54
N VAL A 60 22.44 -6.37 8.89
CA VAL A 60 21.34 -6.63 7.94
C VAL A 60 21.33 -5.62 6.81
N VAL A 61 21.52 -4.32 7.11
CA VAL A 61 21.48 -3.29 6.05
C VAL A 61 22.70 -3.36 5.11
N THR A 62 23.80 -4.00 5.52
CA THR A 62 24.96 -4.25 4.64
C THR A 62 24.81 -5.50 3.79
N ASP A 63 23.87 -6.38 4.12
CA ASP A 63 23.59 -7.57 3.31
C ASP A 63 22.90 -7.17 2.02
N PRO A 64 23.42 -7.54 0.82
CA PRO A 64 22.77 -7.23 -0.47
C PRO A 64 21.32 -7.71 -0.55
N GLN A 65 20.98 -8.77 0.16
CA GLN A 65 19.62 -9.31 0.19
C GLN A 65 18.61 -8.35 0.83
N PHE A 66 19.04 -7.51 1.78
CA PHE A 66 18.17 -6.49 2.36
C PHE A 66 17.64 -5.51 1.30
N ALA A 67 18.54 -4.97 0.47
CA ALA A 67 18.16 -4.07 -0.60
C ALA A 67 17.30 -4.78 -1.67
N ARG A 68 17.66 -6.00 -2.06
CA ARG A 68 16.91 -6.80 -3.04
C ARG A 68 15.49 -7.10 -2.56
N ALA A 69 15.35 -7.54 -1.32
CA ALA A 69 14.04 -7.81 -0.72
C ALA A 69 13.20 -6.53 -0.62
N SER A 70 13.78 -5.43 -0.14
CA SER A 70 13.08 -4.13 -0.02
C SER A 70 12.59 -3.63 -1.37
N VAL A 71 13.43 -3.66 -2.40
CA VAL A 71 13.06 -3.29 -3.77
C VAL A 71 11.94 -4.18 -4.29
N ASN A 72 12.04 -5.49 -4.09
CA ASN A 72 11.04 -6.44 -4.56
C ASN A 72 9.66 -6.22 -3.91
N TYR A 73 9.63 -5.92 -2.60
CA TYR A 73 8.39 -5.57 -1.91
C TYR A 73 7.76 -4.28 -2.45
N ILE A 74 8.56 -3.24 -2.67
CA ILE A 74 8.07 -1.97 -3.23
C ILE A 74 7.61 -2.18 -4.68
N TRP A 75 8.37 -2.89 -5.51
CA TRP A 75 8.00 -3.25 -6.87
C TRP A 75 6.63 -3.92 -6.92
N LYS A 76 6.40 -4.92 -6.04
CA LYS A 76 5.11 -5.62 -5.95
C LYS A 76 3.94 -4.68 -5.63
N GLN A 77 4.13 -3.62 -4.84
CA GLN A 77 3.06 -2.66 -4.56
C GLN A 77 2.61 -1.92 -5.82
N PHE A 78 3.54 -1.65 -6.74
CA PHE A 78 3.23 -0.94 -7.99
C PHE A 78 2.74 -1.87 -9.11
N PHE A 79 3.31 -3.06 -9.20
CA PHE A 79 3.05 -3.99 -10.31
C PHE A 79 2.18 -5.19 -9.94
N THR A 80 1.64 -5.25 -8.74
CA THR A 80 0.87 -6.38 -8.16
C THR A 80 1.67 -7.68 -8.05
N ARG A 81 2.76 -7.81 -8.79
CA ARG A 81 3.66 -8.95 -8.84
C ARG A 81 5.09 -8.51 -8.57
N GLY A 82 5.83 -9.27 -7.75
CA GLY A 82 7.25 -9.06 -7.53
C GLY A 82 8.11 -9.57 -8.70
N ILE A 83 9.34 -9.10 -8.78
CA ILE A 83 10.37 -9.68 -9.65
C ILE A 83 10.74 -11.07 -9.12
N VAL A 84 10.61 -11.26 -7.81
CA VAL A 84 10.62 -12.55 -7.12
C VAL A 84 9.22 -12.81 -6.57
N GLU A 85 8.63 -13.96 -6.90
CA GLU A 85 7.36 -14.43 -6.37
C GLU A 85 7.49 -15.84 -5.78
N PRO A 86 6.90 -16.11 -4.61
CA PRO A 86 6.30 -15.15 -3.67
C PRO A 86 7.31 -14.13 -3.15
N ALA A 87 6.87 -12.87 -2.93
CA ALA A 87 7.80 -11.75 -2.68
C ALA A 87 8.63 -11.89 -1.39
N ASN A 88 8.19 -12.72 -0.47
CA ASN A 88 8.85 -13.04 0.80
C ASN A 88 9.69 -14.33 0.76
N LEU A 89 9.75 -15.01 -0.40
CA LEU A 89 10.42 -16.31 -0.54
C LEU A 89 11.52 -16.25 -1.61
N PHE A 90 12.64 -15.63 -1.27
CA PHE A 90 13.84 -15.74 -2.08
C PHE A 90 14.46 -17.13 -1.85
N ASP A 91 14.57 -17.90 -2.93
CA ASP A 91 15.08 -19.27 -2.90
C ASP A 91 16.39 -19.35 -3.69
N PRO A 92 17.54 -19.52 -3.00
CA PRO A 92 18.83 -19.66 -3.67
C PRO A 92 18.90 -20.85 -4.64
N GLY A 93 18.15 -21.93 -4.39
CA GLY A 93 18.10 -23.10 -5.26
C GLY A 93 17.40 -22.86 -6.60
N ARG A 94 16.78 -21.68 -6.77
CA ARG A 94 16.07 -21.31 -8.00
C ARG A 94 16.77 -20.20 -8.80
N MET A 95 17.99 -19.84 -8.41
CA MET A 95 18.68 -18.67 -8.99
C MET A 95 19.58 -19.03 -10.19
N ASP A 96 19.92 -20.28 -10.37
CA ASP A 96 20.83 -20.73 -11.43
C ASP A 96 20.04 -21.09 -12.71
N PRO A 97 20.18 -20.29 -13.80
CA PRO A 97 19.50 -20.60 -15.06
C PRO A 97 20.05 -21.84 -15.77
N ASN A 98 21.27 -22.27 -15.44
CA ASN A 98 21.87 -23.49 -15.99
C ASN A 98 21.40 -24.77 -15.28
N ASN A 99 20.84 -24.61 -14.07
CA ASN A 99 20.27 -25.70 -13.29
C ASN A 99 18.87 -25.29 -12.80
N PRO A 100 17.88 -25.17 -13.69
CA PRO A 100 16.54 -24.70 -13.35
C PRO A 100 15.85 -25.69 -12.42
N PRO A 101 14.99 -25.20 -11.49
CA PRO A 101 14.22 -26.05 -10.62
C PRO A 101 13.20 -26.91 -11.40
N PRO A 102 12.81 -28.08 -10.87
CA PRO A 102 11.78 -28.89 -11.51
C PRO A 102 10.43 -28.18 -11.47
N ALA A 103 9.58 -28.45 -12.47
CA ALA A 103 8.21 -27.93 -12.47
C ALA A 103 7.45 -28.36 -11.19
N PRO A 104 6.56 -27.52 -10.64
CA PRO A 104 6.04 -26.27 -11.21
C PRO A 104 6.87 -25.01 -10.89
N TRP A 105 8.03 -25.16 -10.30
CA TRP A 105 8.88 -24.04 -9.91
C TRP A 105 9.54 -23.39 -11.13
N THR A 106 9.80 -22.11 -11.03
CA THR A 106 10.47 -21.33 -12.08
C THR A 106 11.71 -20.65 -11.51
N ILE A 107 12.63 -20.23 -12.39
CA ILE A 107 13.78 -19.42 -12.03
C ILE A 107 13.32 -18.16 -11.25
N GLN A 108 14.12 -17.78 -10.26
CA GLN A 108 13.99 -16.55 -9.48
C GLN A 108 15.35 -15.83 -9.42
N PRO A 109 15.36 -14.49 -9.53
CA PRO A 109 14.27 -13.59 -9.97
C PRO A 109 13.96 -13.73 -11.46
N THR A 110 12.80 -13.27 -11.90
CA THR A 110 12.42 -13.30 -13.33
C THR A 110 13.26 -12.33 -14.17
N ASN A 111 13.75 -11.26 -13.54
CA ASN A 111 14.68 -10.32 -14.15
C ASN A 111 15.79 -9.96 -13.12
N PRO A 112 16.88 -10.76 -13.06
CA PRO A 112 17.93 -10.55 -12.06
C PRO A 112 18.71 -9.25 -12.26
N ASP A 113 18.95 -8.83 -13.49
CA ASP A 113 19.70 -7.60 -13.77
C ASP A 113 18.93 -6.36 -13.31
N LEU A 114 17.63 -6.31 -13.57
CA LEU A 114 16.76 -5.24 -13.09
C LEU A 114 16.76 -5.19 -11.56
N LEU A 115 16.54 -6.31 -10.90
CA LEU A 115 16.50 -6.37 -9.44
C LEU A 115 17.82 -5.92 -8.82
N ASN A 116 18.94 -6.39 -9.35
CA ASN A 116 20.27 -6.05 -8.86
C ASN A 116 20.61 -4.57 -9.11
N ALA A 117 20.26 -4.03 -10.28
CA ALA A 117 20.46 -2.61 -10.59
C ALA A 117 19.64 -1.69 -9.67
N LEU A 118 18.37 -2.01 -9.46
CA LEU A 118 17.51 -1.27 -8.54
C LEU A 118 17.98 -1.37 -7.08
N ALA A 119 18.45 -2.55 -6.65
CA ALA A 119 18.97 -2.76 -5.30
C ALA A 119 20.25 -1.96 -5.06
N ALA A 120 21.18 -1.97 -6.01
CA ALA A 120 22.41 -1.18 -5.94
C ALA A 120 22.13 0.32 -5.90
N ASP A 121 21.19 0.80 -6.71
CA ASP A 121 20.78 2.19 -6.71
C ASP A 121 20.06 2.59 -5.42
N PHE A 122 19.22 1.71 -4.88
CA PHE A 122 18.55 1.94 -3.59
C PHE A 122 19.55 2.06 -2.44
N GLN A 123 20.59 1.21 -2.40
CA GLN A 123 21.70 1.35 -1.45
C GLN A 123 22.45 2.67 -1.65
N LYS A 124 22.80 3.01 -2.89
CA LYS A 124 23.52 4.24 -3.24
C LYS A 124 22.76 5.51 -2.84
N SER A 125 21.43 5.48 -2.91
CA SER A 125 20.55 6.58 -2.49
C SER A 125 20.39 6.70 -0.96
N GLY A 126 21.09 5.89 -0.16
CA GLY A 126 20.88 5.81 1.28
C GLY A 126 19.54 5.22 1.67
N PHE A 127 19.05 4.25 0.89
CA PHE A 127 17.76 3.57 1.08
C PHE A 127 16.56 4.52 0.98
N SER A 128 16.61 5.46 0.03
CA SER A 128 15.53 6.41 -0.23
C SER A 128 14.35 5.73 -0.94
N PHE A 129 13.30 5.39 -0.20
CA PHE A 129 12.04 4.88 -0.77
C PHE A 129 11.41 5.86 -1.76
N ARG A 130 11.49 7.16 -1.49
CA ARG A 130 10.94 8.18 -2.40
C ARG A 130 11.61 8.16 -3.77
N ASP A 131 12.92 8.00 -3.81
CA ASP A 131 13.65 7.96 -5.08
C ASP A 131 13.40 6.65 -5.83
N LEU A 132 13.31 5.53 -5.11
CA LEU A 132 12.92 4.25 -5.70
C LEU A 132 11.52 4.33 -6.31
N MET A 133 10.52 4.82 -5.56
CA MET A 133 9.15 4.99 -6.06
C MET A 133 9.09 5.91 -7.28
N ARG A 134 9.81 7.03 -7.26
CA ARG A 134 9.88 7.94 -8.41
C ARG A 134 10.45 7.26 -9.65
N LYS A 135 11.49 6.45 -9.50
CA LYS A 135 12.07 5.69 -10.61
C LYS A 135 11.09 4.67 -11.17
N ILE A 136 10.39 3.94 -10.31
CA ILE A 136 9.36 2.98 -10.71
C ILE A 136 8.26 3.69 -11.49
N CYS A 137 7.68 4.76 -10.94
CA CYS A 137 6.56 5.48 -11.57
C CYS A 137 6.94 6.13 -12.91
N ASN A 138 8.21 6.53 -13.08
CA ASN A 138 8.72 7.12 -14.33
C ASN A 138 9.25 6.09 -15.31
N SER A 139 9.23 4.80 -14.98
CA SER A 139 9.65 3.75 -15.91
C SER A 139 8.61 3.52 -17.01
N GLU A 140 9.08 3.21 -18.20
CA GLU A 140 8.21 2.83 -19.34
C GLU A 140 7.30 1.66 -18.96
N ALA A 141 7.80 0.69 -18.19
CA ALA A 141 7.02 -0.47 -17.76
C ALA A 141 5.81 -0.08 -16.92
N TYR A 142 5.95 0.90 -16.02
CA TYR A 142 4.82 1.37 -15.18
C TYR A 142 3.82 2.20 -15.98
N GLN A 143 4.28 2.89 -17.02
CA GLN A 143 3.46 3.75 -17.88
C GLN A 143 2.80 3.00 -19.05
N LEU A 144 2.99 1.69 -19.14
CA LEU A 144 2.29 0.87 -20.13
C LEU A 144 0.77 0.91 -19.87
N SER A 145 0.00 0.82 -20.96
CA SER A 145 -1.44 0.61 -20.88
C SER A 145 -1.76 -0.75 -20.25
N SER A 146 -2.87 -0.83 -19.53
CA SER A 146 -3.46 -2.10 -19.09
C SER A 146 -4.03 -2.92 -20.26
N SER A 147 -4.30 -2.29 -21.39
CA SER A 147 -4.71 -2.96 -22.62
C SER A 147 -3.49 -3.49 -23.37
N TYR A 148 -3.56 -4.73 -23.83
CA TYR A 148 -2.54 -5.37 -24.67
C TYR A 148 -3.10 -5.58 -26.06
N SER A 149 -2.44 -5.05 -27.08
CA SER A 149 -2.95 -5.03 -28.45
C SER A 149 -2.85 -6.37 -29.19
N GLY A 150 -2.12 -7.36 -28.64
CA GLY A 150 -1.93 -8.69 -29.21
C GLY A 150 -2.66 -9.79 -28.45
N ASN A 151 -2.39 -11.04 -28.79
CA ASN A 151 -2.84 -12.19 -28.02
C ASN A 151 -2.11 -12.25 -26.68
N TRP A 152 -2.84 -11.95 -25.60
CA TRP A 152 -2.29 -12.03 -24.26
C TRP A 152 -1.99 -13.48 -23.87
N GLN A 153 -0.80 -13.71 -23.33
CA GLN A 153 -0.41 -15.00 -22.77
C GLN A 153 -0.12 -14.82 -21.26
N PRO A 154 -0.59 -15.72 -20.37
CA PRO A 154 -0.39 -15.57 -18.93
C PRO A 154 1.07 -15.41 -18.51
N GLN A 155 2.02 -16.04 -19.23
CA GLN A 155 3.46 -15.91 -18.97
C GLN A 155 3.99 -14.48 -19.17
N TYR A 156 3.29 -13.63 -19.92
CA TYR A 156 3.71 -12.24 -20.16
C TYR A 156 3.60 -11.38 -18.89
N GLU A 157 2.83 -11.81 -17.89
CA GLU A 157 2.78 -11.15 -16.59
C GLU A 157 4.15 -11.09 -15.92
N THR A 158 4.97 -12.11 -16.08
CA THR A 158 6.31 -12.18 -15.48
C THR A 158 7.27 -11.15 -16.06
N TYR A 159 6.97 -10.64 -17.26
CA TYR A 159 7.77 -9.66 -18.00
C TYR A 159 7.16 -8.25 -17.91
N PHE A 160 6.07 -8.08 -17.14
CA PHE A 160 5.41 -6.79 -17.02
C PHE A 160 5.06 -6.15 -18.38
N ALA A 161 4.59 -6.97 -19.34
CA ALA A 161 4.36 -6.59 -20.73
C ALA A 161 3.13 -5.68 -20.93
N ARG A 162 2.39 -5.39 -19.86
CA ARG A 162 1.34 -4.37 -19.75
C ARG A 162 1.26 -3.94 -18.29
N HIS A 163 0.57 -2.83 -18.03
CA HIS A 163 0.19 -2.49 -16.66
C HIS A 163 -0.80 -3.52 -16.11
N LEU A 164 -0.49 -4.12 -14.96
CA LEU A 164 -1.40 -5.06 -14.31
C LEU A 164 -2.38 -4.27 -13.43
N VAL A 165 -3.65 -4.37 -13.75
CA VAL A 165 -4.71 -3.65 -13.04
C VAL A 165 -4.74 -4.06 -11.57
N ARG A 166 -4.70 -3.08 -10.67
CA ARG A 166 -4.75 -3.28 -9.23
C ARG A 166 -5.97 -2.58 -8.63
N ARG A 167 -6.74 -3.29 -7.83
CA ARG A 167 -7.73 -2.63 -6.98
C ARG A 167 -7.02 -1.78 -5.92
N LEU A 168 -7.52 -0.57 -5.72
CA LEU A 168 -7.04 0.32 -4.66
C LEU A 168 -7.32 -0.31 -3.27
N TRP A 169 -6.46 -0.04 -2.33
CA TRP A 169 -6.64 -0.47 -0.96
C TRP A 169 -7.72 0.37 -0.27
N ALA A 170 -8.24 -0.14 0.83
CA ALA A 170 -9.26 0.53 1.62
C ALA A 170 -8.93 1.99 1.93
N GLU A 171 -7.71 2.20 2.41
CA GLU A 171 -7.21 3.52 2.78
C GLU A 171 -7.05 4.44 1.56
N GLU A 172 -6.59 3.90 0.42
CA GLU A 172 -6.48 4.66 -0.84
C GLU A 172 -7.85 5.11 -1.34
N VAL A 173 -8.87 4.25 -1.27
CA VAL A 173 -10.24 4.58 -1.67
C VAL A 173 -10.84 5.66 -0.77
N VAL A 174 -10.72 5.47 0.55
CA VAL A 174 -11.25 6.44 1.53
C VAL A 174 -10.57 7.80 1.38
N ASP A 175 -9.25 7.80 1.31
CA ASP A 175 -8.48 9.03 1.18
C ASP A 175 -8.70 9.69 -0.18
N GLY A 176 -8.87 8.89 -1.25
CA GLY A 176 -9.26 9.37 -2.58
C GLY A 176 -10.61 10.10 -2.57
N ILE A 177 -11.65 9.50 -1.98
CA ILE A 177 -12.96 10.13 -1.84
C ILE A 177 -12.84 11.40 -0.97
N ALA A 178 -12.12 11.36 0.13
CA ALA A 178 -11.93 12.50 1.03
C ALA A 178 -11.19 13.66 0.35
N GLN A 179 -10.17 13.35 -0.45
CA GLN A 179 -9.40 14.33 -1.21
C GLN A 179 -10.22 14.94 -2.35
N VAL A 180 -10.84 14.11 -3.18
CA VAL A 180 -11.67 14.55 -4.30
C VAL A 180 -12.84 15.42 -3.84
N SER A 181 -13.51 15.01 -2.76
CA SER A 181 -14.62 15.79 -2.18
C SER A 181 -14.19 17.07 -1.46
N ASN A 182 -12.87 17.30 -1.31
CA ASN A 182 -12.31 18.36 -0.47
C ASN A 182 -12.79 18.31 1.00
N SER A 183 -13.01 17.09 1.49
CA SER A 183 -13.55 16.84 2.83
C SER A 183 -12.73 15.79 3.57
N PRO A 184 -11.52 16.16 4.05
CA PRO A 184 -10.66 15.25 4.80
C PRO A 184 -11.35 14.77 6.08
N MET A 185 -11.03 13.55 6.46
CA MET A 185 -11.48 12.96 7.72
C MET A 185 -10.56 13.38 8.86
N ARG A 186 -11.01 13.11 10.09
CA ARG A 186 -10.17 13.16 11.29
C ARG A 186 -10.17 11.80 11.95
N TYR A 187 -9.00 11.21 12.06
CA TYR A 187 -8.81 9.92 12.71
C TYR A 187 -8.08 10.13 14.04
N PRO A 188 -8.83 10.19 15.16
CA PRO A 188 -8.19 10.14 16.47
C PRO A 188 -7.64 8.73 16.68
N TYR A 189 -6.41 8.61 17.09
CA TYR A 189 -5.83 7.33 17.47
C TYR A 189 -5.06 7.45 18.78
N ASN A 190 -5.04 6.37 19.54
CA ASN A 190 -4.36 6.35 20.82
C ASN A 190 -2.93 5.83 20.61
N VAL A 191 -1.95 6.70 20.84
CA VAL A 191 -0.53 6.36 20.72
C VAL A 191 -0.11 5.32 21.76
N SER A 192 -0.83 5.19 22.86
CA SER A 192 -0.52 4.20 23.93
C SER A 192 -0.57 2.76 23.43
N THR A 193 -1.31 2.45 22.37
CA THR A 193 -1.33 1.12 21.74
C THR A 193 -0.09 0.82 20.89
N LEU A 194 0.72 1.84 20.61
CA LEU A 194 1.92 1.79 19.77
C LEU A 194 3.20 2.01 20.57
N THR A 195 3.08 2.43 21.82
CA THR A 195 4.21 2.84 22.63
C THR A 195 4.86 1.68 23.32
N MET A 196 6.18 1.73 23.34
CA MET A 196 7.00 0.97 24.26
C MET A 196 6.56 1.25 25.72
N PRO A 197 6.75 0.30 26.64
CA PRO A 197 6.48 0.53 28.06
C PRO A 197 7.16 1.82 28.56
N GLY A 198 6.36 2.76 29.06
CA GLY A 198 6.84 4.03 29.62
C GLY A 198 6.64 5.29 28.78
N ALA A 199 6.13 5.20 27.55
CA ALA A 199 5.80 6.40 26.80
C ALA A 199 4.43 6.97 27.21
N PRO A 200 4.27 8.30 27.31
CA PRO A 200 3.00 8.91 27.71
C PRO A 200 1.91 8.64 26.66
N ALA A 201 0.72 8.30 27.13
CA ALA A 201 -0.46 8.12 26.27
C ALA A 201 -0.91 9.48 25.71
N THR A 202 -0.40 9.85 24.55
CA THR A 202 -0.86 11.04 23.83
C THR A 202 -1.84 10.63 22.75
N ALA A 203 -3.04 11.20 22.77
CA ALA A 203 -3.95 11.11 21.65
C ALA A 203 -3.39 11.93 20.48
N ALA A 204 -3.30 11.31 19.33
CA ALA A 204 -2.93 11.98 18.10
C ALA A 204 -4.09 11.94 17.12
N THR A 205 -4.11 12.88 16.18
CA THR A 205 -5.13 12.93 15.13
C THR A 205 -4.43 13.03 13.79
N VAL A 206 -4.83 12.21 12.82
CA VAL A 206 -4.40 12.31 11.44
C VAL A 206 -5.60 12.55 10.53
N ASN A 207 -5.35 13.11 9.36
CA ASN A 207 -6.40 13.50 8.42
C ASN A 207 -6.64 12.46 7.30
N TRP A 208 -5.74 11.51 7.17
CA TRP A 208 -5.75 10.50 6.11
C TRP A 208 -5.65 9.11 6.70
N ALA A 209 -6.41 8.17 6.14
CA ALA A 209 -6.38 6.77 6.56
C ALA A 209 -5.00 6.14 6.36
N MET A 210 -4.29 6.54 5.28
CA MET A 210 -2.92 6.09 5.01
C MET A 210 -1.89 6.55 6.05
N GLN A 211 -2.21 7.53 6.89
CA GLN A 211 -1.34 7.99 7.97
C GLN A 211 -1.50 7.16 9.26
N LEU A 212 -2.50 6.29 9.31
CA LEU A 212 -2.69 5.42 10.49
C LEU A 212 -1.53 4.42 10.58
N PRO A 213 -0.90 4.29 11.75
CA PRO A 213 0.29 3.46 11.91
C PRO A 213 0.01 1.96 11.74
N GLN A 214 -1.21 1.53 12.02
CA GLN A 214 -1.67 0.16 11.80
C GLN A 214 -3.20 0.09 11.76
N THR A 215 -3.72 -0.98 11.16
CA THR A 215 -5.16 -1.17 10.96
C THR A 215 -5.98 -1.23 12.26
N ARG A 216 -5.38 -1.69 13.36
CA ARG A 216 -6.04 -1.77 14.69
C ARG A 216 -6.09 -0.46 15.47
N THR A 217 -5.48 0.62 14.99
CA THR A 217 -5.47 1.91 15.69
C THR A 217 -6.77 2.68 15.59
N LEU A 218 -7.61 2.35 14.62
CA LEU A 218 -8.97 2.90 14.58
C LEU A 218 -9.84 2.22 15.65
N PRO A 219 -10.46 3.01 16.53
CA PRO A 219 -11.55 2.46 17.35
C PRO A 219 -12.64 1.91 16.43
N GLY A 220 -13.33 0.85 16.84
CA GLY A 220 -14.46 0.30 16.09
C GLY A 220 -15.48 1.37 15.73
N GLY A 221 -16.24 1.17 14.67
CA GLY A 221 -17.26 2.10 14.19
C GLY A 221 -17.47 1.98 12.70
N ALA A 222 -18.37 2.78 12.14
CA ALA A 222 -18.76 2.71 10.73
C ALA A 222 -17.54 2.82 9.78
N MET A 223 -16.60 3.74 10.07
CA MET A 223 -15.40 3.89 9.23
C MET A 223 -14.47 2.66 9.29
N ALA A 224 -14.31 2.04 10.45
CA ALA A 224 -13.54 0.81 10.56
C ALA A 224 -14.21 -0.31 9.76
N GLN A 225 -15.54 -0.44 9.85
CA GLN A 225 -16.33 -1.41 9.09
C GLN A 225 -16.22 -1.16 7.57
N PHE A 226 -16.29 0.11 7.14
CA PHE A 226 -16.08 0.47 5.73
C PHE A 226 -14.70 0.01 5.26
N LEU A 227 -13.63 0.36 5.96
CA LEU A 227 -12.27 -0.04 5.62
C LEU A 227 -12.10 -1.57 5.63
N ASP A 228 -12.70 -2.27 6.58
CA ASP A 228 -12.62 -3.74 6.69
C ASP A 228 -13.35 -4.44 5.56
N SER A 229 -14.40 -3.84 5.00
CA SER A 229 -15.11 -4.36 3.84
C SER A 229 -14.22 -4.47 2.59
N PHE A 230 -13.19 -3.64 2.52
CA PHE A 230 -12.18 -3.68 1.46
C PHE A 230 -11.04 -4.68 1.74
N LEU A 231 -11.23 -5.58 2.69
CA LEU A 231 -10.27 -6.64 3.02
C LEU A 231 -8.87 -6.08 3.35
N ARG A 232 -8.85 -4.96 4.10
CA ARG A 232 -7.58 -4.29 4.45
C ARG A 232 -6.64 -5.16 5.28
N GLY A 233 -7.18 -6.25 5.86
CA GLY A 233 -6.42 -7.16 6.69
C GLY A 233 -5.83 -6.51 7.93
N ASN A 234 -4.97 -7.25 8.58
CA ASN A 234 -4.10 -6.73 9.61
C ASN A 234 -2.72 -7.42 9.49
N ARG A 235 -1.73 -6.87 10.14
CA ARG A 235 -0.36 -7.37 10.03
C ARG A 235 -0.16 -8.77 10.66
N VAL A 236 -1.06 -9.20 11.52
CA VAL A 236 -0.85 -10.36 12.41
C VAL A 236 -1.70 -11.55 11.99
N ASP A 237 -3.00 -11.33 11.73
CA ASP A 237 -3.97 -12.41 11.59
C ASP A 237 -4.47 -12.60 10.15
N ALA A 238 -4.40 -11.57 9.32
CA ALA A 238 -4.91 -11.62 7.95
C ALA A 238 -4.12 -10.69 7.03
N ASP A 239 -3.66 -11.22 5.91
CA ASP A 239 -3.04 -10.43 4.85
C ASP A 239 -4.06 -9.53 4.15
N ARG A 240 -3.58 -8.39 3.63
CA ARG A 240 -4.39 -7.54 2.73
C ARG A 240 -4.68 -8.29 1.45
N LYS A 241 -5.94 -8.20 1.01
CA LYS A 241 -6.39 -8.81 -0.23
C LYS A 241 -6.86 -7.76 -1.22
N SER A 242 -6.57 -7.97 -2.49
CA SER A 242 -6.99 -7.09 -3.59
C SER A 242 -8.24 -7.61 -4.33
N GLU A 243 -8.82 -8.69 -3.87
CA GLU A 243 -10.03 -9.26 -4.45
C GLU A 243 -11.24 -8.36 -4.22
N GLY A 244 -12.16 -8.34 -5.19
CA GLY A 244 -13.45 -7.66 -5.05
C GLY A 244 -14.39 -8.44 -4.13
N SER A 245 -15.28 -7.72 -3.42
CA SER A 245 -16.32 -8.34 -2.62
C SER A 245 -17.65 -7.60 -2.75
N ILE A 246 -18.75 -8.30 -2.54
CA ILE A 246 -20.10 -7.69 -2.54
C ILE A 246 -20.22 -6.58 -1.46
N PRO A 247 -19.72 -6.76 -0.22
CA PRO A 247 -19.76 -5.70 0.77
C PRO A 247 -19.06 -4.42 0.35
N GLN A 248 -17.96 -4.49 -0.43
CA GLN A 248 -17.29 -3.30 -0.96
C GLN A 248 -18.22 -2.50 -1.87
N VAL A 249 -18.87 -3.16 -2.82
CA VAL A 249 -19.79 -2.53 -3.75
C VAL A 249 -20.97 -1.91 -3.00
N LEU A 250 -21.56 -2.63 -2.06
CA LEU A 250 -22.67 -2.13 -1.26
C LEU A 250 -22.29 -0.93 -0.42
N ASN A 251 -21.09 -0.90 0.15
CA ASN A 251 -20.60 0.24 0.92
C ASN A 251 -20.33 1.46 0.03
N LEU A 252 -19.73 1.29 -1.15
CA LEU A 252 -19.58 2.39 -2.10
C LEU A 252 -20.93 2.98 -2.53
N LEU A 253 -21.93 2.13 -2.70
CA LEU A 253 -23.27 2.57 -3.12
C LEU A 253 -24.05 3.28 -2.00
N ASN A 254 -23.93 2.85 -0.74
CA ASN A 254 -24.89 3.20 0.30
C ASN A 254 -24.29 3.80 1.58
N ASP A 255 -22.96 3.71 1.79
CA ASP A 255 -22.37 4.21 3.04
C ASP A 255 -22.48 5.73 3.14
N SER A 256 -22.82 6.20 4.33
CA SER A 256 -22.98 7.63 4.61
C SER A 256 -21.69 8.42 4.35
N PHE A 257 -20.52 7.81 4.56
CA PHE A 257 -19.23 8.42 4.25
C PHE A 257 -19.14 8.81 2.76
N VAL A 258 -19.58 7.93 1.86
CA VAL A 258 -19.59 8.18 0.41
C VAL A 258 -20.68 9.17 0.06
N MET A 259 -21.93 8.89 0.51
CA MET A 259 -23.10 9.69 0.18
C MET A 259 -22.95 11.16 0.62
N ASP A 260 -22.43 11.42 1.80
CA ASP A 260 -22.25 12.79 2.29
C ASP A 260 -21.20 13.55 1.45
N ARG A 261 -20.22 12.84 0.87
CA ARG A 261 -19.15 13.44 0.06
C ARG A 261 -19.52 13.66 -1.42
N THR A 262 -20.69 13.24 -1.81
CA THR A 262 -21.27 13.62 -3.12
C THR A 262 -22.00 14.96 -3.03
N ARG A 263 -22.49 15.35 -1.84
CA ARG A 263 -23.37 16.50 -1.63
C ARG A 263 -22.64 17.83 -1.75
N SER A 264 -23.39 18.85 -2.18
CA SER A 264 -22.88 20.23 -2.28
C SER A 264 -22.72 20.91 -0.92
N ALA A 265 -23.37 20.40 0.14
CA ALA A 265 -23.31 20.92 1.49
C ALA A 265 -22.92 19.83 2.46
N LEU A 266 -21.65 19.83 2.87
CA LEU A 266 -21.21 19.19 4.10
C LEU A 266 -21.14 20.23 5.21
N ASN A 267 -21.34 19.81 6.46
CA ASN A 267 -21.20 20.67 7.63
C ASN A 267 -19.72 21.11 7.75
N GLY A 268 -19.38 22.24 7.15
CA GLY A 268 -18.02 22.79 7.18
C GLY A 268 -17.86 24.06 6.37
N SER A 269 -16.78 24.79 6.67
CA SER A 269 -16.45 26.07 6.02
C SER A 269 -15.83 25.90 4.63
N VAL A 270 -15.39 24.70 4.29
CA VAL A 270 -14.71 24.41 3.01
C VAL A 270 -15.72 23.88 2.02
N PRO A 271 -15.84 24.48 0.83
CA PRO A 271 -16.77 24.01 -0.17
C PRO A 271 -16.36 22.64 -0.73
N THR A 272 -17.33 21.73 -0.83
CA THR A 272 -17.13 20.43 -1.47
C THR A 272 -16.83 20.57 -2.95
N LEU A 273 -16.33 19.52 -3.62
CA LEU A 273 -16.15 19.50 -5.07
C LEU A 273 -17.43 19.89 -5.79
N THR A 274 -18.57 19.31 -5.44
CA THR A 274 -19.87 19.62 -6.03
C THR A 274 -20.19 21.10 -5.91
N ARG A 275 -19.98 21.71 -4.75
CA ARG A 275 -20.18 23.15 -4.56
C ARG A 275 -19.20 23.99 -5.37
N GLN A 276 -17.94 23.60 -5.45
CA GLN A 276 -16.93 24.31 -6.26
C GLN A 276 -17.31 24.30 -7.74
N LEU A 277 -17.68 23.14 -8.27
CA LEU A 277 -18.08 23.01 -9.66
C LEU A 277 -19.32 23.85 -9.99
N LEU A 278 -20.33 23.86 -9.11
CA LEU A 278 -21.52 24.71 -9.28
C LEU A 278 -21.20 26.20 -9.23
N ASN A 279 -20.22 26.61 -8.46
CA ASN A 279 -19.80 28.02 -8.39
C ASN A 279 -18.95 28.45 -9.60
N ASN A 280 -18.11 27.53 -10.11
CA ASN A 280 -17.15 27.85 -11.17
C ASN A 280 -17.77 27.76 -12.58
N TYR A 281 -18.80 26.94 -12.74
CA TYR A 281 -19.42 26.66 -14.05
C TYR A 281 -20.91 27.01 -14.08
N THR A 282 -21.28 27.88 -14.98
CA THR A 282 -22.69 28.22 -15.18
C THR A 282 -23.45 27.10 -15.89
N ALA A 283 -24.80 27.23 -15.99
CA ALA A 283 -25.61 26.25 -16.70
C ALA A 283 -25.30 26.20 -18.20
N ASN A 284 -24.66 27.23 -18.74
CA ASN A 284 -24.27 27.30 -20.16
C ASN A 284 -22.95 26.61 -20.45
N ASP A 285 -22.19 26.25 -19.40
CA ASP A 285 -20.90 25.56 -19.53
C ASP A 285 -20.89 24.23 -18.77
N ASN A 286 -21.85 23.37 -19.12
CA ASN A 286 -21.84 21.99 -18.55
C ASN A 286 -20.71 21.16 -19.12
N ALA A 287 -20.22 21.43 -20.32
CA ALA A 287 -19.10 20.67 -20.90
C ALA A 287 -17.79 20.90 -20.14
N GLY A 288 -17.49 22.14 -19.75
CA GLY A 288 -16.37 22.48 -18.90
C GLY A 288 -16.48 21.81 -17.52
N LEU A 289 -17.67 21.88 -16.91
CA LEU A 289 -17.95 21.23 -15.63
C LEU A 289 -17.73 19.72 -15.70
N VAL A 290 -18.28 19.03 -16.69
CA VAL A 290 -18.15 17.58 -16.87
C VAL A 290 -16.70 17.20 -17.08
N ARG A 291 -15.96 17.94 -17.90
CA ARG A 291 -14.54 17.70 -18.11
C ARG A 291 -13.74 17.82 -16.82
N GLU A 292 -13.95 18.88 -16.04
CA GLU A 292 -13.27 19.10 -14.76
C GLU A 292 -13.64 18.02 -13.74
N LEU A 293 -14.90 17.63 -13.67
CA LEU A 293 -15.36 16.55 -12.80
C LEU A 293 -14.63 15.23 -13.09
N PHE A 294 -14.56 14.83 -14.36
CA PHE A 294 -13.87 13.59 -14.74
C PHE A 294 -12.36 13.65 -14.49
N LEU A 295 -11.72 14.77 -14.77
CA LEU A 295 -10.30 14.98 -14.48
C LEU A 295 -10.01 14.90 -12.97
N THR A 296 -10.88 15.49 -12.15
CA THR A 296 -10.73 15.51 -10.70
C THR A 296 -10.96 14.13 -10.07
N VAL A 297 -11.98 13.40 -10.54
CA VAL A 297 -12.38 12.13 -9.92
C VAL A 297 -11.61 10.94 -10.51
N LEU A 298 -11.42 10.91 -11.84
CA LEU A 298 -10.87 9.76 -12.56
C LEU A 298 -9.49 10.01 -13.19
N ASN A 299 -8.93 11.22 -13.03
CA ASN A 299 -7.65 11.64 -13.63
C ASN A 299 -7.58 11.48 -15.17
N ARG A 300 -8.73 11.45 -15.85
CA ARG A 300 -8.84 11.38 -17.29
C ARG A 300 -10.02 12.22 -17.80
N PRO A 301 -10.01 12.68 -19.05
CA PRO A 301 -11.20 13.29 -19.64
C PRO A 301 -12.31 12.23 -19.81
N PRO A 302 -13.58 12.68 -19.91
CA PRO A 302 -14.68 11.78 -20.25
C PRO A 302 -14.51 11.25 -21.67
N THR A 303 -14.95 10.01 -21.91
CA THR A 303 -15.12 9.49 -23.27
C THR A 303 -16.26 10.26 -23.99
N PRO A 304 -16.38 10.16 -25.32
CA PRO A 304 -17.50 10.78 -26.04
C PRO A 304 -18.87 10.40 -25.47
N ASP A 305 -19.10 9.13 -25.17
CA ASP A 305 -20.38 8.65 -24.65
C ASP A 305 -20.63 9.12 -23.22
N GLU A 306 -19.61 9.12 -22.37
CA GLU A 306 -19.68 9.70 -21.02
C GLU A 306 -19.99 11.18 -21.07
N SER A 307 -19.35 11.91 -21.97
CA SER A 307 -19.58 13.34 -22.17
C SER A 307 -21.01 13.63 -22.62
N ILE A 308 -21.53 12.89 -23.59
CA ILE A 308 -22.92 13.04 -24.08
C ILE A 308 -23.89 12.76 -22.92
N THR A 309 -23.72 11.67 -22.19
CA THR A 309 -24.62 11.28 -21.11
C THR A 309 -24.63 12.32 -19.99
N ALA A 310 -23.45 12.72 -19.50
CA ALA A 310 -23.30 13.65 -18.39
C ALA A 310 -23.81 15.07 -18.76
N ASN A 311 -23.48 15.55 -19.97
CA ASN A 311 -24.00 16.83 -20.46
C ASN A 311 -25.53 16.81 -20.66
N GLY A 312 -26.08 15.72 -21.18
CA GLY A 312 -27.52 15.53 -21.33
C GLY A 312 -28.23 15.55 -19.97
N LEU A 313 -27.67 14.89 -18.96
CA LEU A 313 -28.23 14.92 -17.61
C LEU A 313 -28.26 16.35 -17.03
N LEU A 314 -27.15 17.07 -17.09
CA LEU A 314 -27.06 18.44 -16.58
C LEU A 314 -27.88 19.44 -17.41
N GLY A 315 -27.88 19.29 -18.74
CA GLY A 315 -28.62 20.17 -19.67
C GLY A 315 -30.13 20.09 -19.52
N GLY A 316 -30.66 18.94 -19.10
CA GLY A 316 -32.08 18.78 -18.79
C GLY A 316 -32.52 19.35 -17.43
N ALA A 317 -31.64 20.01 -16.68
CA ALA A 317 -31.97 20.59 -15.40
C ALA A 317 -32.75 21.91 -15.58
N VAL A 318 -33.98 21.94 -15.12
CA VAL A 318 -34.89 23.07 -15.22
C VAL A 318 -34.76 24.09 -14.10
N THR A 319 -34.06 23.75 -13.02
CA THR A 319 -33.80 24.65 -11.88
C THR A 319 -32.38 24.43 -11.35
N PRO A 320 -31.81 25.45 -10.65
CA PRO A 320 -30.52 25.29 -9.99
C PRO A 320 -30.47 24.11 -8.99
N LEU A 321 -31.57 23.86 -8.28
CA LEU A 321 -31.67 22.75 -7.35
C LEU A 321 -31.60 21.39 -8.07
N ILE A 322 -32.33 21.25 -9.17
CA ILE A 322 -32.27 20.01 -9.98
C ILE A 322 -30.88 19.83 -10.59
N ARG A 323 -30.24 20.91 -11.03
CA ARG A 323 -28.86 20.84 -11.54
C ARG A 323 -27.87 20.37 -10.45
N GLN A 324 -28.02 20.89 -9.21
CA GLN A 324 -27.25 20.44 -8.08
C GLN A 324 -27.44 18.94 -7.81
N GLN A 325 -28.67 18.47 -7.71
CA GLN A 325 -28.99 17.06 -7.47
C GLN A 325 -28.39 16.16 -8.55
N ARG A 326 -28.52 16.53 -9.82
CA ARG A 326 -27.96 15.78 -10.94
C ARG A 326 -26.42 15.75 -10.93
N LEU A 327 -25.78 16.82 -10.45
CA LEU A 327 -24.34 16.82 -10.27
C LEU A 327 -23.93 15.92 -9.10
N GLU A 328 -24.67 15.93 -7.99
CA GLU A 328 -24.46 15.02 -6.85
C GLU A 328 -24.59 13.55 -7.31
N ASP A 329 -25.59 13.23 -8.15
CA ASP A 329 -25.77 11.90 -8.75
C ASP A 329 -24.60 11.51 -9.67
N LEU A 330 -24.08 12.44 -10.46
CA LEU A 330 -22.90 12.22 -11.31
C LEU A 330 -21.66 11.94 -10.47
N VAL A 331 -21.39 12.72 -9.42
CA VAL A 331 -20.28 12.47 -8.50
C VAL A 331 -20.40 11.08 -7.89
N TRP A 332 -21.60 10.73 -7.39
CA TRP A 332 -21.87 9.41 -6.85
C TRP A 332 -21.61 8.30 -7.89
N SER A 333 -22.06 8.47 -9.10
CA SER A 333 -21.86 7.48 -10.16
C SER A 333 -20.37 7.28 -10.49
N LEU A 334 -19.55 8.34 -10.43
CA LEU A 334 -18.12 8.25 -10.68
C LEU A 334 -17.38 7.54 -9.52
N TYR A 335 -17.77 7.77 -8.25
CA TYR A 335 -17.17 7.01 -7.12
C TYR A 335 -17.50 5.51 -7.19
N ASN A 336 -18.63 5.16 -7.81
CA ASN A 336 -19.05 3.77 -8.02
C ASN A 336 -18.54 3.16 -9.33
N LYS A 337 -17.80 3.93 -10.13
CA LYS A 337 -17.21 3.44 -11.37
C LYS A 337 -16.00 2.56 -11.09
N VAL A 338 -15.82 1.52 -11.89
CA VAL A 338 -14.64 0.64 -11.82
C VAL A 338 -13.36 1.45 -11.92
N ASP A 339 -13.32 2.46 -12.79
CA ASP A 339 -12.20 3.39 -12.98
C ASP A 339 -11.75 4.08 -11.69
N PHE A 340 -12.65 4.28 -10.71
CA PHE A 340 -12.32 4.95 -9.46
C PHE A 340 -11.64 4.02 -8.45
N VAL A 341 -11.98 2.74 -8.45
CA VAL A 341 -11.50 1.77 -7.45
C VAL A 341 -10.34 0.91 -7.93
N PHE A 342 -9.93 1.08 -9.19
CA PHE A 342 -8.79 0.36 -9.76
C PHE A 342 -7.74 1.33 -10.31
N ASN A 343 -6.47 0.93 -10.21
CA ASN A 343 -5.35 1.57 -10.88
C ASN A 343 -5.08 0.82 -12.19
N TYR A 344 -5.16 1.55 -13.31
CA TYR A 344 -5.00 1.01 -14.67
C TYR A 344 -3.66 1.38 -15.25
#